data_7e7f6644b6fd6e2ffb6514bc86ab8056
#
_entry.id   7e7f6644b6fd6e2ffb6514bc86ab8056
#
_cell.length_a   1.000
_cell.length_b   1.000
_cell.length_c   1.000
_cell.angle_alpha   90.00
_cell.angle_beta   90.00
_cell.angle_gamma   90.00
#
_symmetry.space_group_name_H-M   'P 1'
#
loop_
_entity.id
_entity.type
_entity.pdbx_description
1 polymer ?
#
loop_
_entity_poly.entity_id
_entity_poly.type
_entity_poly.pdbx_seq_one_letter_code
_entity_poly.pdbx_strand_id
1 'polypeptide(L)' 'DEKEFTGESSLVKITLLGSKEVKSVKIDNSSSLDADDIEMLEDMIMVAFNEAIKKIDDETEKKMGKFASIPGLF' A
#
# COMPACT_ATOMS: atom_id res chain seq x y z
N ASP A 1 -3.38 19.19 -3.68
CA ASP A 1 -2.36 18.21 -3.95
C ASP A 1 -2.45 17.09 -2.95
N GLU A 2 -2.63 15.89 -3.46
CA GLU A 2 -2.76 14.75 -2.59
C GLU A 2 -1.40 14.15 -2.29
N LYS A 3 -1.26 13.76 -1.05
CA LYS A 3 -0.05 13.11 -0.60
C LYS A 3 0.03 11.72 -1.18
N GLU A 4 1.23 11.28 -1.50
CA GLU A 4 1.44 9.96 -2.06
C GLU A 4 1.93 9.01 -0.98
N PHE A 5 1.43 7.79 -1.03
CA PHE A 5 1.79 6.75 -0.08
C PHE A 5 2.23 5.53 -0.85
N THR A 6 3.36 4.99 -0.50
CA THR A 6 3.93 3.87 -1.22
C THR A 6 4.02 2.63 -0.35
N GLY A 7 3.55 1.51 -0.89
CA GLY A 7 3.72 0.21 -0.26
C GLY A 7 4.61 -0.64 -1.14
N GLU A 8 5.41 -1.49 -0.53
CA GLU A 8 6.35 -2.32 -1.26
C GLU A 8 6.34 -3.75 -0.73
N SER A 9 6.56 -4.68 -1.63
CA SER A 9 6.75 -6.07 -1.28
C SER A 9 7.65 -6.72 -2.31
N SER A 10 8.87 -7.02 -1.92
CA SER A 10 9.87 -7.61 -2.81
C SER A 10 9.97 -6.88 -4.15
N LEU A 11 9.34 -7.43 -5.18
CA LEU A 11 9.45 -6.89 -6.53
C LEU A 11 8.38 -5.88 -6.87
N VAL A 12 7.41 -5.68 -5.99
CA VAL A 12 6.24 -4.85 -6.30
C VAL A 12 6.25 -3.57 -5.48
N LYS A 13 5.94 -2.47 -6.15
CA LYS A 13 5.85 -1.17 -5.50
C LYS A 13 4.56 -0.51 -5.98
N ILE A 14 3.70 -0.15 -5.05
CA ILE A 14 2.42 0.48 -5.38
C ILE A 14 2.36 1.84 -4.72
N THR A 15 2.00 2.85 -5.50
CA THR A 15 1.83 4.20 -4.98
C THR A 15 0.36 4.57 -5.05
N LEU A 16 -0.16 5.00 -3.91
CA LEU A 16 -1.55 5.44 -3.81
C LEU A 16 -1.60 6.92 -3.46
N LEU A 17 -2.70 7.55 -3.84
CA LEU A 17 -3.00 8.89 -3.37
C LEU A 17 -3.75 8.80 -2.06
N GLY A 18 -3.81 9.92 -1.34
CA GLY A 18 -4.52 9.94 -0.07
C GLY A 18 -5.97 9.54 -0.18
N SER A 19 -6.55 9.66 -1.37
CA SER A 19 -7.92 9.24 -1.62
C SER A 19 -8.03 7.73 -1.80
N LYS A 20 -6.90 7.03 -1.73
CA LYS A 20 -6.80 5.60 -1.96
C LYS A 20 -6.89 5.22 -3.42
N GLU A 21 -6.78 6.20 -4.29
CA GLU A 21 -6.71 5.95 -5.72
C GLU A 21 -5.30 5.48 -6.06
N VAL A 22 -5.19 4.45 -6.89
CA VAL A 22 -3.90 3.93 -7.31
C VAL A 22 -3.29 4.88 -8.33
N LYS A 23 -2.12 5.41 -8.01
CA LYS A 23 -1.40 6.29 -8.92
C LYS A 23 -0.49 5.50 -9.84
N SER A 24 0.20 4.51 -9.29
CA SER A 24 1.10 3.70 -10.10
C SER A 24 1.36 2.36 -9.45
N VAL A 25 1.66 1.39 -10.29
CA VAL A 25 2.08 0.06 -9.86
C VAL A 25 3.33 -0.26 -10.64
N LYS A 26 4.39 -0.59 -9.94
CA LYS A 26 5.63 -0.96 -10.58
C LYS A 26 6.08 -2.33 -10.14
N ILE A 27 6.51 -3.11 -11.10
CA ILE A 27 7.01 -4.46 -10.83
C ILE A 27 8.45 -4.51 -11.34
N ASP A 28 9.35 -4.87 -10.43
CA ASP A 28 10.75 -5.00 -10.79
C ASP A 28 10.94 -6.30 -11.57
N ASN A 29 11.28 -6.17 -12.84
CA ASN A 29 11.48 -7.35 -13.67
C ASN A 29 12.95 -7.54 -14.06
N SER A 30 13.83 -7.07 -13.20
CA SER A 30 15.26 -7.28 -13.42
C SER A 30 15.61 -8.75 -13.42
N SER A 31 14.78 -9.56 -12.80
CA SER A 31 14.92 -11.01 -12.82
C SER A 31 13.89 -11.59 -13.78
N SER A 32 14.22 -12.74 -14.37
CA SER A 32 13.25 -13.41 -15.22
C SER A 32 12.08 -13.89 -14.41
N LEU A 33 10.87 -13.61 -14.91
CA LEU A 33 9.65 -14.06 -14.28
C LEU A 33 8.98 -15.10 -15.16
N ASP A 34 8.67 -16.24 -14.55
CA ASP A 34 8.01 -17.32 -15.25
C ASP A 34 6.53 -17.35 -14.92
N ALA A 35 5.79 -18.22 -15.61
CA ALA A 35 4.38 -18.39 -15.32
C ALA A 35 4.16 -18.81 -13.88
N ASP A 36 5.10 -19.57 -13.32
CA ASP A 36 5.00 -20.02 -11.93
C ASP A 36 5.12 -18.86 -10.94
N ASP A 37 5.68 -17.74 -11.37
CA ASP A 37 5.89 -16.60 -10.50
C ASP A 37 4.65 -15.70 -10.40
N ILE A 38 3.64 -15.95 -11.22
CA ILE A 38 2.45 -15.10 -11.23
C ILE A 38 1.75 -15.14 -9.88
N GLU A 39 1.63 -16.31 -9.30
CA GLU A 39 0.97 -16.43 -8.00
C GLU A 39 1.72 -15.66 -6.94
N MET A 40 3.04 -15.75 -6.99
CA MET A 40 3.87 -15.00 -6.06
C MET A 40 3.70 -13.50 -6.26
N LEU A 41 3.62 -13.05 -7.53
CA LEU A 41 3.40 -11.64 -7.81
C LEU A 41 2.05 -11.17 -7.30
N GLU A 42 1.03 -12.00 -7.42
CA GLU A 42 -0.28 -11.64 -6.91
C GLU A 42 -0.23 -11.40 -5.41
N ASP A 43 0.48 -12.25 -4.70
CA ASP A 43 0.63 -12.07 -3.26
C ASP A 43 1.41 -10.80 -2.94
N MET A 44 2.45 -10.53 -3.70
CA MET A 44 3.25 -9.32 -3.50
C MET A 44 2.43 -8.07 -3.73
N ILE A 45 1.60 -8.08 -4.76
CA ILE A 45 0.72 -6.96 -5.05
C ILE A 45 -0.24 -6.73 -3.90
N MET A 46 -0.81 -7.80 -3.40
CA MET A 46 -1.74 -7.70 -2.28
C MET A 46 -1.07 -7.10 -1.05
N VAL A 47 0.13 -7.59 -0.73
CA VAL A 47 0.86 -7.08 0.42
C VAL A 47 1.25 -5.62 0.24
N ALA A 48 1.75 -5.27 -0.94
CA ALA A 48 2.17 -3.90 -1.21
C ALA A 48 0.98 -2.94 -1.14
N PHE A 49 -0.15 -3.36 -1.71
CA PHE A 49 -1.34 -2.54 -1.69
C PHE A 49 -1.83 -2.33 -0.26
N ASN A 50 -1.90 -3.40 0.50
CA ASN A 50 -2.36 -3.31 1.88
C ASN A 50 -1.43 -2.44 2.73
N GLU A 51 -0.14 -2.51 2.47
CA GLU A 51 0.80 -1.67 3.18
C GLU A 51 0.57 -0.19 2.87
N ALA A 52 0.32 0.13 1.60
CA ALA A 52 0.06 1.51 1.21
C ALA A 52 -1.23 2.01 1.85
N ILE A 53 -2.26 1.18 1.87
CA ILE A 53 -3.53 1.53 2.50
C ILE A 53 -3.33 1.77 3.99
N LYS A 54 -2.54 0.93 4.62
CA LYS A 54 -2.28 1.09 6.05
C LYS A 54 -1.60 2.43 6.33
N LYS A 55 -0.68 2.83 5.48
CA LYS A 55 -0.01 4.11 5.64
C LYS A 55 -1.00 5.26 5.53
N ILE A 56 -1.95 5.16 4.61
CA ILE A 56 -2.97 6.18 4.45
C ILE A 56 -3.84 6.24 5.69
N ASP A 57 -4.25 5.09 6.19
CA ASP A 57 -5.09 5.04 7.38
C ASP A 57 -4.37 5.60 8.59
N ASP A 58 -3.09 5.27 8.74
CA ASP A 58 -2.30 5.80 9.85
C ASP A 58 -2.21 7.32 9.77
N GLU A 59 -2.01 7.85 8.59
CA GLU A 59 -1.93 9.29 8.41
C GLU A 59 -3.27 9.95 8.70
N THR A 60 -4.35 9.33 8.26
CA THR A 60 -5.69 9.84 8.51
C THR A 60 -5.97 9.87 10.00
N GLU A 61 -5.59 8.82 10.73
CA GLU A 61 -5.79 8.81 12.16
C GLU A 61 -5.03 9.92 12.85
N LYS A 62 -3.81 10.18 12.40
CA LYS A 62 -3.03 11.27 12.96
C LYS A 62 -3.70 12.62 12.74
N LYS A 63 -4.27 12.82 11.56
CA LYS A 63 -4.93 14.07 11.23
C LYS A 63 -6.22 14.25 12.00
N MET A 64 -6.95 13.17 12.21
CA MET A 64 -8.18 13.22 12.97
C MET A 64 -7.92 13.34 14.46
N GLY A 65 -6.68 13.14 14.84
CA GLY A 65 -6.27 13.37 16.19
C GLY A 65 -6.79 12.34 17.16
N LYS A 66 -7.18 12.82 18.29
CA LYS A 66 -7.50 11.94 19.40
C LYS A 66 -8.74 11.10 19.20
N PHE A 67 -9.60 11.51 18.30
CA PHE A 67 -10.85 10.77 18.11
C PHE A 67 -10.58 9.37 17.59
N ALA A 68 -9.70 9.28 16.64
CA ALA A 68 -9.39 7.99 16.05
C ALA A 68 -8.53 7.14 16.96
N SER A 69 -7.84 7.76 17.88
CA SER A 69 -6.89 7.06 18.72
C SER A 69 -7.42 6.66 20.09
N ILE A 70 -8.72 6.69 20.27
CA ILE A 70 -9.30 6.31 21.55
C ILE A 70 -9.96 4.95 21.40
N PRO A 71 -9.19 3.89 21.48
CA PRO A 71 -9.74 2.55 21.28
C PRO A 71 -10.66 2.12 22.40
N GLY A 72 -10.49 2.72 23.56
CA GLY A 72 -11.34 2.37 24.68
C GLY A 72 -12.80 2.71 24.48
N LEU A 73 -13.09 3.46 23.44
CA LEU A 73 -14.46 3.82 23.15
C LEU A 73 -15.20 2.71 22.44
N PHE A 74 -14.51 1.70 22.00
CA PHE A 74 -15.13 0.63 21.21
C PHE A 74 -14.92 -0.73 21.81
#